data_265dc08f9a49db84e199b0735038894c
#
_entry.id   265dc08f9a49db84e199b0735038894c
#
_cell.length_a   1.000
_cell.length_b   1.000
_cell.length_c   1.000
_cell.angle_alpha   90.00
_cell.angle_beta   90.00
_cell.angle_gamma   90.00
#
_symmetry.space_group_name_H-M   'P 1'
#
loop_
_entity.id
_entity.type
_entity.pdbx_description
1 polymer ?
#
loop_
_entity_poly.entity_id
_entity_poly.type
_entity_poly.pdbx_seq_one_letter_code
_entity_poly.pdbx_strand_id
1 'polypeptide(L)'
;MLFKQHKIALALFLSTTLAGCSAVVKTPYNAPLVQVPSKFQYGAQKNKQVNLTDQWWTLFNDESLNQLIEQVLAKNSDLSVAGIKLQQARLQAGLAQNKQGIRRTSSSISTGHNYDLGSGNDSSRGVSTTVGVSYELDLFGKLANQTEASRWEALASEQDLQATAQSLVGTTAKL
;
A
#
# COMPACT_ATOMS: atom_id res chain seq x y z
N MET A 1 16.54 -52.58 -19.26
CA MET A 1 15.36 -52.12 -18.53
C MET A 1 15.68 -51.15 -17.37
N LEU A 2 16.80 -51.28 -16.67
CA LEU A 2 17.20 -50.43 -15.54
C LEU A 2 17.33 -48.92 -15.87
N PHE A 3 17.88 -48.55 -17.03
CA PHE A 3 18.11 -47.16 -17.42
C PHE A 3 16.80 -46.31 -17.61
N LYS A 4 15.69 -46.97 -17.92
CA LYS A 4 14.40 -46.31 -18.13
C LYS A 4 13.76 -45.98 -16.75
N GLN A 5 13.98 -46.81 -15.75
CA GLN A 5 13.46 -46.58 -14.41
C GLN A 5 14.14 -45.42 -13.71
N HIS A 6 15.47 -45.25 -13.87
CA HIS A 6 16.20 -44.13 -13.27
C HIS A 6 15.78 -42.78 -13.83
N LYS A 7 15.44 -42.69 -15.12
CA LYS A 7 14.94 -41.45 -15.73
C LYS A 7 13.55 -41.08 -15.25
N ILE A 8 12.68 -42.06 -14.97
CA ILE A 8 11.34 -41.83 -14.41
C ILE A 8 11.44 -41.40 -12.94
N ALA A 9 12.32 -42.04 -12.17
CA ALA A 9 12.56 -41.67 -10.78
C ALA A 9 13.16 -40.25 -10.65
N LEU A 10 14.08 -39.87 -11.54
CA LEU A 10 14.66 -38.53 -11.57
C LEU A 10 13.63 -37.45 -11.95
N ALA A 11 12.76 -37.76 -12.92
CA ALA A 11 11.69 -36.86 -13.34
C ALA A 11 10.63 -36.67 -12.22
N LEU A 12 10.29 -37.72 -11.49
CA LEU A 12 9.40 -37.66 -10.34
C LEU A 12 10.02 -36.87 -9.17
N PHE A 13 11.31 -37.02 -8.94
CA PHE A 13 12.01 -36.28 -7.88
C PHE A 13 12.12 -34.78 -8.22
N LEU A 14 12.33 -34.43 -9.49
CA LEU A 14 12.37 -33.04 -9.96
C LEU A 14 11.00 -32.37 -9.91
N SER A 15 9.91 -33.11 -10.16
CA SER A 15 8.53 -32.58 -10.10
C SER A 15 8.06 -32.32 -8.65
N THR A 16 8.50 -33.11 -7.65
CA THR A 16 8.15 -32.90 -6.26
C THR A 16 8.86 -31.70 -5.64
N THR A 17 10.06 -31.36 -6.08
CA THR A 17 10.78 -30.18 -5.59
C THR A 17 10.21 -28.86 -6.08
N LEU A 18 9.55 -28.83 -7.24
CA LEU A 18 8.88 -27.62 -7.75
C LEU A 18 7.54 -27.34 -7.05
N ALA A 19 6.86 -28.32 -6.51
CA ALA A 19 5.56 -28.14 -5.88
C ALA A 19 5.65 -27.48 -4.48
N GLY A 20 6.82 -27.50 -3.83
CA GLY A 20 7.02 -26.96 -2.49
C GLY A 20 7.07 -25.44 -2.39
N CYS A 21 7.35 -24.72 -3.49
CA CYS A 21 7.55 -23.27 -3.45
C CYS A 21 6.26 -22.46 -3.56
N SER A 22 5.16 -23.02 -4.04
CA SER A 22 3.91 -22.29 -4.24
C SER A 22 3.10 -22.04 -2.97
N ALA A 23 3.34 -22.80 -1.90
CA ALA A 23 2.60 -22.69 -0.64
C ALA A 23 3.03 -21.51 0.24
N VAL A 24 4.17 -20.86 -0.05
CA VAL A 24 4.76 -19.78 0.78
C VAL A 24 4.36 -18.38 0.31
N VAL A 25 3.68 -18.24 -0.85
CA VAL A 25 3.63 -16.98 -1.60
C VAL A 25 2.52 -16.03 -1.17
N LYS A 26 1.50 -16.44 -0.43
CA LYS A 26 0.46 -15.53 0.10
C LYS A 26 -0.06 -16.03 1.45
N THR A 27 0.31 -15.34 2.50
CA THR A 27 -0.41 -15.46 3.77
C THR A 27 -1.58 -14.49 3.74
N PRO A 28 -2.84 -14.97 3.69
CA PRO A 28 -3.99 -14.08 3.78
C PRO A 28 -3.96 -13.37 5.13
N TYR A 29 -4.23 -12.07 5.13
CA TYR A 29 -4.40 -11.33 6.36
C TYR A 29 -5.68 -11.83 7.06
N ASN A 30 -5.52 -12.33 8.27
CA ASN A 30 -6.61 -12.63 9.17
C ASN A 30 -6.61 -11.57 10.28
N ALA A 31 -7.68 -10.78 10.34
CA ALA A 31 -7.84 -9.83 11.43
C ALA A 31 -7.82 -10.59 12.77
N PRO A 32 -7.06 -10.11 13.78
CA PRO A 32 -7.07 -10.73 15.09
C PRO A 32 -8.48 -10.67 15.68
N LEU A 33 -8.94 -11.81 16.23
CA LEU A 33 -10.22 -11.87 16.93
C LEU A 33 -10.07 -11.09 18.26
N VAL A 34 -10.57 -9.87 18.27
CA VAL A 34 -10.68 -9.09 19.51
C VAL A 34 -11.93 -9.56 20.25
N GLN A 35 -11.75 -10.21 21.39
CA GLN A 35 -12.87 -10.59 22.24
C GLN A 35 -13.38 -9.34 22.97
N VAL A 36 -14.49 -8.80 22.49
CA VAL A 36 -15.18 -7.72 23.17
C VAL A 36 -16.11 -8.35 24.22
N PRO A 37 -16.06 -7.93 25.51
CA PRO A 37 -16.97 -8.44 26.51
C PRO A 37 -18.43 -8.24 26.09
N SER A 38 -19.25 -9.27 26.22
CA SER A 38 -20.69 -9.20 25.87
C SER A 38 -21.49 -8.26 26.76
N LYS A 39 -20.93 -7.88 27.91
CA LYS A 39 -21.51 -6.92 28.87
C LYS A 39 -20.42 -6.07 29.50
N PHE A 40 -20.64 -4.78 29.55
CA PHE A 40 -19.82 -3.87 30.36
C PHE A 40 -20.41 -3.79 31.78
N GLN A 41 -19.55 -3.73 32.79
CA GLN A 41 -19.93 -3.74 34.21
C GLN A 41 -20.88 -2.57 34.57
N TYR A 42 -20.70 -1.42 33.89
CA TYR A 42 -21.50 -0.22 34.06
C TYR A 42 -22.34 0.13 32.80
N GLY A 43 -22.54 -0.83 31.93
CA GLY A 43 -23.39 -0.66 30.75
C GLY A 43 -24.84 -0.45 31.17
N ALA A 44 -25.46 0.62 30.68
CA ALA A 44 -26.87 0.89 30.91
C ALA A 44 -27.75 -0.31 30.57
N GLN A 45 -28.71 -0.59 31.43
CA GLN A 45 -29.65 -1.68 31.24
C GLN A 45 -30.35 -1.57 29.89
N LYS A 46 -30.54 -2.76 29.29
CA LYS A 46 -31.32 -3.05 28.09
C LYS A 46 -32.32 -1.95 27.75
N ASN A 47 -32.26 -1.45 26.53
CA ASN A 47 -33.32 -1.00 25.65
C ASN A 47 -33.11 0.34 24.89
N LYS A 48 -31.95 0.95 24.94
CA LYS A 48 -31.60 1.93 23.90
C LYS A 48 -30.28 1.49 23.25
N GLN A 49 -30.36 0.86 22.09
CA GLN A 49 -29.28 0.90 21.15
C GLN A 49 -29.10 2.37 20.78
N VAL A 50 -28.18 3.04 21.44
CA VAL A 50 -27.72 4.33 20.98
C VAL A 50 -26.91 4.01 19.74
N ASN A 51 -27.48 4.24 18.56
CA ASN A 51 -26.72 4.31 17.33
C ASN A 51 -25.81 5.53 17.49
N LEU A 52 -24.57 5.28 17.86
CA LEU A 52 -23.54 6.30 17.82
C LEU A 52 -23.32 6.59 16.32
N THR A 53 -24.01 7.59 15.82
CA THR A 53 -23.76 8.18 14.51
C THR A 53 -22.41 8.89 14.55
N ASP A 54 -21.81 9.13 13.39
CA ASP A 54 -20.55 9.89 13.29
C ASP A 54 -20.62 11.27 13.97
N GLN A 55 -21.83 11.76 14.25
CA GLN A 55 -22.11 13.04 14.91
C GLN A 55 -22.77 12.87 16.30
N TRP A 56 -22.20 11.98 17.11
CA TRP A 56 -22.75 11.66 18.44
C TRP A 56 -22.92 12.87 19.39
N TRP A 57 -22.15 13.94 19.20
CA TRP A 57 -22.25 15.18 19.99
C TRP A 57 -23.57 15.93 19.79
N THR A 58 -24.26 15.71 18.68
CA THR A 58 -25.58 16.32 18.44
C THR A 58 -26.64 15.84 19.44
N LEU A 59 -26.40 14.70 20.12
CA LEU A 59 -27.27 14.18 21.17
C LEU A 59 -27.35 15.09 22.40
N PHE A 60 -26.39 16.00 22.58
CA PHE A 60 -26.41 17.00 23.65
C PHE A 60 -27.41 18.13 23.38
N ASN A 61 -27.94 18.26 22.18
CA ASN A 61 -28.85 19.34 21.75
C ASN A 61 -28.31 20.76 22.05
N ASP A 62 -27.00 20.94 21.99
CA ASP A 62 -26.31 22.21 22.17
C ASP A 62 -25.81 22.74 20.85
N GLU A 63 -26.45 23.78 20.35
CA GLU A 63 -26.13 24.41 19.05
C GLU A 63 -24.75 25.07 19.07
N SER A 64 -24.34 25.64 20.19
CA SER A 64 -23.03 26.26 20.33
C SER A 64 -21.93 25.24 20.27
N LEU A 65 -22.13 24.08 20.91
CA LEU A 65 -21.22 22.95 20.83
C LEU A 65 -21.12 22.42 19.39
N ASN A 66 -22.24 22.28 18.68
CA ASN A 66 -22.27 21.83 17.30
C ASN A 66 -21.44 22.74 16.40
N GLN A 67 -21.66 24.05 16.47
CA GLN A 67 -20.92 25.05 15.69
C GLN A 67 -19.42 25.06 16.05
N LEU A 68 -19.07 24.92 17.31
CA LEU A 68 -17.68 24.85 17.74
C LEU A 68 -16.98 23.63 17.17
N ILE A 69 -17.60 22.44 17.24
CA ILE A 69 -17.03 21.21 16.69
C ILE A 69 -16.85 21.31 15.17
N GLU A 70 -17.84 21.84 14.45
CA GLU A 70 -17.73 22.05 13.01
C GLU A 70 -16.56 22.99 12.66
N GLN A 71 -16.38 24.07 13.38
CA GLN A 71 -15.26 24.99 13.17
C GLN A 71 -13.91 24.32 13.47
N VAL A 72 -13.83 23.54 14.54
CA VAL A 72 -12.63 22.80 14.91
C VAL A 72 -12.27 21.78 13.84
N LEU A 73 -13.23 20.97 13.39
CA LEU A 73 -13.00 19.99 12.33
C LEU A 73 -12.58 20.65 11.01
N ALA A 74 -13.15 21.80 10.67
CA ALA A 74 -12.83 22.51 9.42
C ALA A 74 -11.46 23.20 9.44
N LYS A 75 -10.96 23.62 10.61
CA LYS A 75 -9.78 24.49 10.73
C LYS A 75 -8.58 23.82 11.42
N ASN A 76 -8.72 22.61 11.93
CA ASN A 76 -7.65 21.95 12.65
C ASN A 76 -6.52 21.50 11.71
N SER A 77 -5.30 21.94 12.02
CA SER A 77 -4.11 21.62 11.20
C SER A 77 -3.70 20.16 11.30
N ASP A 78 -3.87 19.51 12.45
CA ASP A 78 -3.50 18.11 12.64
C ASP A 78 -4.40 17.19 11.81
N LEU A 79 -5.70 17.51 11.74
CA LEU A 79 -6.64 16.80 10.87
C LEU A 79 -6.30 17.00 9.40
N SER A 80 -5.87 18.19 9.00
CA SER A 80 -5.41 18.47 7.65
C SER A 80 -4.15 17.67 7.30
N VAL A 81 -3.18 17.60 8.23
CA VAL A 81 -1.97 16.78 8.07
C VAL A 81 -2.31 15.29 7.97
N ALA A 82 -3.24 14.79 8.79
CA ALA A 82 -3.69 13.40 8.70
C ALA A 82 -4.34 13.10 7.33
N GLY A 83 -5.14 14.03 6.79
CA GLY A 83 -5.72 13.93 5.45
C GLY A 83 -4.66 13.87 4.35
N ILE A 84 -3.62 14.69 4.44
CA ILE A 84 -2.49 14.68 3.48
C ILE A 84 -1.72 13.35 3.58
N LYS A 85 -1.48 12.82 4.76
CA LYS A 85 -0.83 11.52 4.97
C LYS A 85 -1.64 10.38 4.32
N LEU A 86 -2.97 10.39 4.48
CA LEU A 86 -3.85 9.44 3.80
C LEU A 86 -3.70 9.53 2.28
N GLN A 87 -3.72 10.75 1.73
CA GLN A 87 -3.53 10.93 0.29
C GLN A 87 -2.16 10.41 -0.17
N GLN A 88 -1.10 10.67 0.58
CA GLN A 88 0.24 10.15 0.30
C GLN A 88 0.27 8.62 0.32
N ALA A 89 -0.34 7.97 1.32
CA ALA A 89 -0.41 6.52 1.42
C ALA A 89 -1.18 5.90 0.23
N ARG A 90 -2.29 6.51 -0.19
CA ARG A 90 -3.06 6.08 -1.37
C ARG A 90 -2.25 6.19 -2.68
N LEU A 91 -1.47 7.27 -2.84
CA LEU A 91 -0.58 7.44 -3.99
C LEU A 91 0.55 6.40 -3.97
N GLN A 92 1.13 6.10 -2.81
CA GLN A 92 2.15 5.05 -2.67
C GLN A 92 1.60 3.66 -3.01
N ALA A 93 0.37 3.34 -2.58
CA ALA A 93 -0.31 2.10 -2.95
C ALA A 93 -0.52 2.00 -4.47
N GLY A 94 -0.93 3.10 -5.12
CA GLY A 94 -1.05 3.17 -6.58
C GLY A 94 0.28 2.97 -7.30
N LEU A 95 1.36 3.58 -6.81
CA LEU A 95 2.71 3.40 -7.35
C LEU A 95 3.19 1.95 -7.18
N ALA A 96 2.94 1.32 -6.03
CA ALA A 96 3.29 -0.08 -5.79
C ALA A 96 2.54 -1.00 -6.76
N GLN A 97 1.26 -0.76 -7.02
CA GLN A 97 0.47 -1.50 -7.98
C GLN A 97 1.02 -1.36 -9.41
N ASN A 98 1.41 -0.17 -9.82
CA ASN A 98 1.98 0.08 -11.15
C ASN A 98 3.33 -0.61 -11.37
N LYS A 99 4.07 -0.92 -10.30
CA LYS A 99 5.34 -1.65 -10.37
C LYS A 99 5.20 -3.13 -10.71
N GLN A 100 4.00 -3.69 -10.69
CA GLN A 100 3.75 -5.10 -11.05
C GLN A 100 3.77 -5.37 -12.57
N GLY A 101 3.86 -4.33 -13.39
CA GLY A 101 3.90 -4.45 -14.86
C GLY A 101 5.27 -4.16 -15.46
N ILE A 102 5.27 -3.52 -16.62
CA ILE A 102 6.49 -3.04 -17.28
C ILE A 102 7.15 -1.99 -16.37
N ARG A 103 8.29 -2.32 -15.79
CA ARG A 103 8.94 -1.48 -14.78
C ARG A 103 9.59 -0.24 -15.35
N ARG A 104 10.12 -0.33 -16.54
CA ARG A 104 10.83 0.80 -17.14
C ARG A 104 10.81 0.70 -18.65
N THR A 105 10.44 1.77 -19.28
CA THR A 105 10.76 2.05 -20.67
C THR A 105 11.80 3.15 -20.68
N SER A 106 12.88 2.97 -21.42
CA SER A 106 13.92 3.97 -21.60
C SER A 106 14.18 4.19 -23.08
N SER A 107 14.35 5.43 -23.45
CA SER A 107 14.85 5.78 -24.79
C SER A 107 15.97 6.78 -24.61
N SER A 108 17.08 6.56 -25.28
CA SER A 108 18.20 7.46 -25.30
C SER A 108 18.71 7.67 -26.71
N ILE A 109 19.03 8.89 -27.04
CA ILE A 109 19.72 9.27 -28.27
C ILE A 109 21.03 9.88 -27.84
N SER A 110 22.14 9.31 -28.30
CA SER A 110 23.47 9.85 -28.05
C SER A 110 24.17 10.16 -29.38
N THR A 111 24.82 11.31 -29.42
CA THR A 111 25.66 11.71 -30.54
C THR A 111 27.12 11.78 -30.06
N GLY A 112 28.02 11.08 -30.77
CA GLY A 112 29.43 11.08 -30.49
C GLY A 112 30.21 11.71 -31.63
N HIS A 113 31.15 12.57 -31.29
CA HIS A 113 32.17 13.11 -32.17
C HIS A 113 33.54 12.70 -31.62
N ASN A 114 34.27 11.90 -32.37
CA ASN A 114 35.66 11.58 -32.06
C ASN A 114 36.58 12.33 -33.00
N TYR A 115 37.49 13.14 -32.44
CA TYR A 115 38.59 13.75 -33.15
C TYR A 115 39.87 13.04 -32.77
N ASP A 116 40.59 12.53 -33.75
CA ASP A 116 41.95 12.06 -33.53
C ASP A 116 42.93 13.23 -33.74
N LEU A 117 43.55 13.68 -32.64
CA LEU A 117 44.50 14.79 -32.63
C LEU A 117 45.90 14.39 -33.13
N GLY A 118 46.12 13.07 -33.43
CA GLY A 118 47.47 12.56 -33.77
C GLY A 118 47.69 12.25 -35.25
N SER A 119 46.67 12.04 -36.07
CA SER A 119 46.85 11.65 -37.49
C SER A 119 45.94 12.40 -38.47
N GLY A 120 45.48 13.52 -38.14
CA GLY A 120 45.09 14.61 -39.06
C GLY A 120 43.84 14.39 -39.93
N ASN A 121 43.13 13.28 -39.94
CA ASN A 121 42.00 13.15 -40.88
C ASN A 121 40.89 12.08 -40.58
N ASP A 122 40.75 11.56 -39.39
CA ASP A 122 39.64 10.66 -39.10
C ASP A 122 38.71 11.24 -38.01
N SER A 123 37.70 11.98 -38.47
CA SER A 123 36.60 12.38 -37.61
C SER A 123 35.43 11.43 -37.82
N SER A 124 35.13 10.54 -36.87
CA SER A 124 33.94 9.71 -36.94
C SER A 124 32.80 10.39 -36.20
N ARG A 125 31.65 10.50 -36.86
CA ARG A 125 30.38 10.96 -36.25
C ARG A 125 29.46 9.74 -36.08
N GLY A 126 29.03 9.51 -34.87
CA GLY A 126 28.10 8.44 -34.56
C GLY A 126 26.81 8.95 -33.91
N VAL A 127 25.67 8.49 -34.37
CA VAL A 127 24.39 8.67 -33.71
C VAL A 127 23.93 7.28 -33.25
N SER A 128 23.70 7.14 -31.94
CA SER A 128 23.22 5.91 -31.35
C SER A 128 21.83 6.16 -30.74
N THR A 129 20.86 5.34 -31.11
CA THR A 129 19.52 5.35 -30.52
C THR A 129 19.29 4.02 -29.80
N THR A 130 18.99 4.07 -28.51
CA THR A 130 18.71 2.88 -27.72
C THR A 130 17.31 2.98 -27.15
N VAL A 131 16.50 1.94 -27.36
CA VAL A 131 15.18 1.76 -26.73
C VAL A 131 15.26 0.53 -25.88
N GLY A 132 14.96 0.68 -24.59
CA GLY A 132 14.98 -0.41 -23.61
C GLY A 132 13.61 -0.56 -22.94
N VAL A 133 13.19 -1.82 -22.75
CA VAL A 133 12.01 -2.21 -21.96
C VAL A 133 12.48 -3.22 -20.93
N SER A 134 12.21 -2.97 -19.65
CA SER A 134 12.49 -3.90 -18.57
C SER A 134 11.22 -4.37 -17.91
N TYR A 135 11.12 -5.68 -17.71
CA TYR A 135 10.02 -6.34 -17.01
C TYR A 135 10.59 -7.22 -15.89
N GLU A 136 10.05 -7.10 -14.67
CA GLU A 136 10.42 -7.94 -13.53
C GLU A 136 9.33 -9.00 -13.31
N LEU A 137 9.69 -10.27 -13.49
CA LEU A 137 8.81 -11.40 -13.19
C LEU A 137 8.74 -11.59 -11.67
N ASP A 138 7.53 -11.53 -11.12
CA ASP A 138 7.29 -11.74 -9.69
C ASP A 138 7.10 -13.23 -9.35
N LEU A 139 8.17 -14.01 -9.50
CA LEU A 139 8.15 -15.47 -9.31
C LEU A 139 7.84 -15.87 -7.86
N PHE A 140 8.19 -15.05 -6.89
CA PHE A 140 8.05 -15.32 -5.46
C PHE A 140 7.04 -14.41 -4.77
N GLY A 141 6.26 -13.64 -5.49
CA GLY A 141 5.23 -12.77 -4.95
C GLY A 141 5.76 -11.55 -4.18
N LYS A 142 7.02 -11.17 -4.35
CA LYS A 142 7.62 -9.99 -3.69
C LYS A 142 6.85 -8.71 -4.03
N LEU A 143 6.59 -8.47 -5.31
CA LEU A 143 5.90 -7.26 -5.77
C LEU A 143 4.41 -7.30 -5.38
N ALA A 144 3.79 -8.48 -5.46
CA ALA A 144 2.42 -8.68 -5.04
C ALA A 144 2.25 -8.38 -3.55
N ASN A 145 3.13 -8.91 -2.69
CA ASN A 145 3.11 -8.67 -1.25
C ASN A 145 3.42 -7.21 -0.90
N GLN A 146 4.33 -6.56 -1.63
CA GLN A 146 4.62 -5.14 -1.44
C GLN A 146 3.42 -4.25 -1.79
N THR A 147 2.69 -4.60 -2.85
CA THR A 147 1.45 -3.90 -3.23
C THR A 147 0.38 -4.08 -2.17
N GLU A 148 0.22 -5.30 -1.66
CA GLU A 148 -0.75 -5.58 -0.61
C GLU A 148 -0.41 -4.83 0.68
N ALA A 149 0.85 -4.83 1.11
CA ALA A 149 1.31 -4.05 2.26
C ALA A 149 0.99 -2.56 2.11
N SER A 150 1.24 -1.98 0.92
CA SER A 150 0.94 -0.57 0.65
C SER A 150 -0.56 -0.26 0.68
N ARG A 151 -1.42 -1.22 0.31
CA ARG A 151 -2.88 -1.09 0.43
C ARG A 151 -3.32 -1.08 1.88
N TRP A 152 -2.76 -1.97 2.70
CA TRP A 152 -3.04 -2.01 4.14
C TRP A 152 -2.56 -0.74 4.84
N GLU A 153 -1.42 -0.19 4.43
CA GLU A 153 -0.92 1.11 4.92
C GLU A 153 -1.91 2.25 4.61
N ALA A 154 -2.47 2.27 3.40
CA ALA A 154 -3.48 3.26 3.04
C ALA A 154 -4.77 3.12 3.86
N LEU A 155 -5.22 1.89 4.13
CA LEU A 155 -6.37 1.62 5.00
C LEU A 155 -6.08 2.01 6.46
N ALA A 156 -4.88 1.73 6.97
CA ALA A 156 -4.45 2.15 8.30
C ALA A 156 -4.47 3.68 8.43
N SER A 157 -3.93 4.41 7.43
CA SER A 157 -3.95 5.87 7.41
C SER A 157 -5.37 6.46 7.38
N GLU A 158 -6.33 5.73 6.78
CA GLU A 158 -7.74 6.13 6.81
C GLU A 158 -8.35 6.00 8.21
N GLN A 159 -8.01 4.92 8.93
CA GLN A 159 -8.42 4.74 10.32
C GLN A 159 -7.77 5.76 11.25
N ASP A 160 -6.50 6.11 11.01
CA ASP A 160 -5.79 7.15 11.75
C ASP A 160 -6.45 8.53 11.59
N LEU A 161 -6.89 8.86 10.38
CA LEU A 161 -7.64 10.10 10.11
C LEU A 161 -8.97 10.13 10.91
N GLN A 162 -9.71 9.02 10.90
CA GLN A 162 -10.97 8.90 11.64
C GLN A 162 -10.73 9.00 13.16
N ALA A 163 -9.71 8.30 13.67
CA ALA A 163 -9.33 8.35 15.09
C ALA A 163 -8.92 9.76 15.52
N THR A 164 -8.18 10.48 14.67
CA THR A 164 -7.80 11.89 14.91
C THR A 164 -9.04 12.78 15.00
N ALA A 165 -9.98 12.63 14.08
CA ALA A 165 -11.23 13.38 14.10
C ALA A 165 -12.06 13.10 15.36
N GLN A 166 -12.21 11.83 15.74
CA GLN A 166 -12.94 11.44 16.96
C GLN A 166 -12.28 11.97 18.23
N SER A 167 -10.95 11.89 18.32
CA SER A 167 -10.20 12.42 19.45
C SER A 167 -10.37 13.93 19.58
N LEU A 168 -10.35 14.63 18.47
CA LEU A 168 -10.52 16.08 18.40
C LEU A 168 -11.92 16.49 18.87
N VAL A 169 -12.97 15.81 18.39
CA VAL A 169 -14.36 16.02 18.84
C VAL A 169 -14.48 15.74 20.33
N GLY A 170 -13.94 14.62 20.81
CA GLY A 170 -13.99 14.26 22.23
C GLY A 170 -13.28 15.28 23.14
N THR A 171 -12.16 15.85 22.66
CA THR A 171 -11.44 16.90 23.40
C THR A 171 -12.23 18.20 23.41
N THR A 172 -12.80 18.60 22.28
CA THR A 172 -13.63 19.81 22.18
C THR A 172 -14.88 19.73 23.04
N ALA A 173 -15.52 18.55 23.11
CA ALA A 173 -16.71 18.36 23.95
C ALA A 173 -16.42 18.31 25.44
N LYS A 174 -15.17 18.25 25.89
CA LYS A 174 -14.75 18.28 27.28
C LYS A 174 -14.42 19.70 27.81
N LEU A 175 -14.22 20.65 26.91
CA LEU A 175 -13.90 22.03 27.22
C LEU A 175 -15.16 22.78 27.72
#